data_85310770d9771b990dbd880d9aa88e60
#
_entry.id   85310770d9771b990dbd880d9aa88e60
#
_cell.length_a   1.000
_cell.length_b   1.000
_cell.length_c   1.000
_cell.angle_alpha   90.00
_cell.angle_beta   90.00
_cell.angle_gamma   90.00
#
_symmetry.space_group_name_H-M   'P 1'
#
loop_
_entity.id
_entity.type
_entity.pdbx_description
1 polymer ?
#
loop_
_entity_poly.entity_id
_entity_poly.type
_entity_poly.pdbx_seq_one_letter_code
_entity_poly.pdbx_strand_id
1 'polypeptide(L)'
;TEEQAYELKGKCEDALKSAKDESMRIVNAAKDEAKVQAERIVKDANIQAGAMLDKAKADIRTEQENAMKAMESRVAEIALDAASKIMGEKNSSQQDLSLYDQFIKEAGDSNDGNKH
;
A
#
# COMPACT_ATOMS: atom_id res chain seq x y z
N THR A 1 -45.91 -35.19 60.88
CA THR A 1 -46.98 -34.27 61.30
C THR A 1 -47.25 -33.17 60.22
N GLU A 2 -48.38 -32.60 60.27
CA GLU A 2 -48.76 -31.52 59.38
C GLU A 2 -47.82 -30.29 59.50
N GLU A 3 -47.34 -30.00 60.68
CA GLU A 3 -46.37 -28.93 60.94
C GLU A 3 -45.06 -29.17 60.24
N GLN A 4 -44.55 -30.40 60.33
CA GLN A 4 -43.30 -30.80 59.65
C GLN A 4 -43.41 -30.73 58.12
N ALA A 5 -44.54 -31.16 57.60
CA ALA A 5 -44.82 -31.10 56.16
C ALA A 5 -44.95 -29.64 55.69
N TYR A 6 -45.54 -28.78 56.48
CA TYR A 6 -45.70 -27.38 56.21
C TYR A 6 -44.33 -26.63 56.21
N GLU A 7 -43.51 -26.92 57.21
CA GLU A 7 -42.12 -26.42 57.29
C GLU A 7 -41.28 -26.87 56.09
N LEU A 8 -41.37 -28.14 55.73
CA LEU A 8 -40.65 -28.69 54.62
C LEU A 8 -41.09 -28.00 53.33
N LYS A 9 -42.39 -27.79 53.14
CA LYS A 9 -42.93 -27.08 52.00
C LYS A 9 -42.40 -25.65 51.92
N GLY A 10 -42.36 -24.94 53.06
CA GLY A 10 -41.81 -23.57 53.16
C GLY A 10 -40.34 -23.53 52.81
N LYS A 11 -39.54 -24.48 53.28
CA LYS A 11 -38.11 -24.61 52.96
C LYS A 11 -37.90 -24.89 51.48
N CYS A 12 -38.73 -25.74 50.89
CA CYS A 12 -38.65 -26.05 49.45
C CYS A 12 -39.00 -24.80 48.60
N GLU A 13 -40.04 -24.06 48.99
CA GLU A 13 -40.40 -22.82 48.29
C GLU A 13 -39.33 -21.76 48.38
N ASP A 14 -38.71 -21.60 49.57
CA ASP A 14 -37.61 -20.68 49.78
C ASP A 14 -36.37 -21.07 48.99
N ALA A 15 -36.05 -22.39 48.94
CA ALA A 15 -34.97 -22.91 48.17
C ALA A 15 -35.19 -22.71 46.66
N LEU A 16 -36.41 -22.91 46.19
CA LEU A 16 -36.79 -22.67 44.78
C LEU A 16 -36.66 -21.16 44.41
N LYS A 17 -37.13 -20.29 45.31
CA LYS A 17 -37.04 -18.87 45.11
C LYS A 17 -35.58 -18.40 45.07
N SER A 18 -34.79 -18.91 46.00
CA SER A 18 -33.35 -18.61 46.13
C SER A 18 -32.60 -19.12 44.85
N ALA A 19 -32.91 -20.32 44.41
CA ALA A 19 -32.33 -20.87 43.20
C ALA A 19 -32.71 -20.07 41.94
N LYS A 20 -33.95 -19.61 41.87
CA LYS A 20 -34.46 -18.78 40.78
C LYS A 20 -33.76 -17.41 40.77
N ASP A 21 -33.64 -16.77 41.94
CA ASP A 21 -32.97 -15.50 42.10
C ASP A 21 -31.48 -15.63 41.71
N GLU A 22 -30.80 -16.68 42.16
CA GLU A 22 -29.43 -16.98 41.82
C GLU A 22 -29.25 -17.23 40.33
N SER A 23 -30.17 -18.00 39.72
CA SER A 23 -30.17 -18.23 38.27
C SER A 23 -30.32 -16.94 37.49
N MET A 24 -31.24 -16.07 37.89
CA MET A 24 -31.42 -14.76 37.25
C MET A 24 -30.18 -13.89 37.37
N ARG A 25 -29.55 -13.91 38.56
CA ARG A 25 -28.30 -13.18 38.80
C ARG A 25 -27.19 -13.66 37.87
N ILE A 26 -27.02 -14.95 37.75
CA ILE A 26 -26.01 -15.57 36.88
C ILE A 26 -26.28 -15.21 35.42
N VAL A 27 -27.51 -15.33 34.97
CA VAL A 27 -27.89 -15.01 33.58
C VAL A 27 -27.66 -13.53 33.29
N ASN A 28 -28.06 -12.64 34.20
CA ASN A 28 -27.87 -11.20 34.02
C ASN A 28 -26.38 -10.83 34.01
N ALA A 29 -25.58 -11.43 34.92
CA ALA A 29 -24.13 -11.24 34.92
C ALA A 29 -23.49 -11.72 33.62
N ALA A 30 -23.92 -12.89 33.12
CA ALA A 30 -23.44 -13.41 31.86
C ALA A 30 -23.80 -12.52 30.66
N LYS A 31 -25.01 -11.97 30.65
CA LYS A 31 -25.44 -11.01 29.63
C LYS A 31 -24.60 -9.73 29.66
N ASP A 32 -24.36 -9.19 30.85
CA ASP A 32 -23.55 -7.99 31.00
C ASP A 32 -22.10 -8.23 30.55
N GLU A 33 -21.54 -9.37 30.92
CA GLU A 33 -20.20 -9.76 30.49
C GLU A 33 -20.13 -9.96 29.00
N ALA A 34 -21.11 -10.63 28.39
CA ALA A 34 -21.19 -10.80 26.96
C ALA A 34 -21.28 -9.48 26.20
N LYS A 35 -22.04 -8.52 26.75
CA LYS A 35 -22.14 -7.18 26.19
C LYS A 35 -20.80 -6.45 26.23
N VAL A 36 -20.09 -6.52 27.36
CA VAL A 36 -18.76 -5.91 27.51
C VAL A 36 -17.76 -6.53 26.52
N GLN A 37 -17.78 -7.85 26.39
CA GLN A 37 -16.92 -8.55 25.44
C GLN A 37 -17.25 -8.19 23.99
N ALA A 38 -18.53 -8.10 23.64
CA ALA A 38 -18.96 -7.69 22.31
C ALA A 38 -18.50 -6.26 21.99
N GLU A 39 -18.64 -5.34 22.93
CA GLU A 39 -18.16 -3.96 22.78
C GLU A 39 -16.64 -3.90 22.58
N ARG A 40 -15.90 -4.73 23.33
CA ARG A 40 -14.44 -4.84 23.19
C ARG A 40 -14.05 -5.39 21.82
N ILE A 41 -14.72 -6.44 21.36
CA ILE A 41 -14.46 -7.04 20.05
C ILE A 41 -14.68 -6.02 18.93
N VAL A 42 -15.79 -5.29 19.00
CA VAL A 42 -16.11 -4.24 18.01
C VAL A 42 -15.09 -3.12 18.05
N LYS A 43 -14.71 -2.68 19.25
CA LYS A 43 -13.68 -1.65 19.42
C LYS A 43 -12.34 -2.08 18.84
N ASP A 44 -11.90 -3.29 19.17
CA ASP A 44 -10.64 -3.85 18.67
C ASP A 44 -10.69 -4.01 17.14
N ALA A 45 -11.81 -4.47 16.60
CA ALA A 45 -12.00 -4.59 15.16
C ALA A 45 -11.90 -3.22 14.47
N ASN A 46 -12.50 -2.19 15.06
CA ASN A 46 -12.42 -0.82 14.54
C ASN A 46 -10.99 -0.28 14.58
N ILE A 47 -10.25 -0.55 15.66
CA ILE A 47 -8.85 -0.16 15.79
C ILE A 47 -8.00 -0.86 14.73
N GLN A 48 -8.20 -2.16 14.55
CA GLN A 48 -7.48 -2.93 13.53
C GLN A 48 -7.81 -2.46 12.12
N ALA A 49 -9.09 -2.20 11.84
CA ALA A 49 -9.51 -1.66 10.55
C ALA A 49 -8.87 -0.30 10.27
N GLY A 50 -8.84 0.58 11.28
CA GLY A 50 -8.16 1.87 11.17
C GLY A 50 -6.68 1.73 10.88
N ALA A 51 -5.99 0.83 11.59
CA ALA A 51 -4.57 0.55 11.37
C ALA A 51 -4.30 -0.02 9.97
N MET A 52 -5.17 -0.92 9.49
CA MET A 52 -5.07 -1.47 8.14
C MET A 52 -5.27 -0.39 7.07
N LEU A 53 -6.23 0.51 7.27
CA LEU A 53 -6.44 1.65 6.37
C LEU A 53 -5.23 2.58 6.33
N ASP A 54 -4.67 2.90 7.48
CA ASP A 54 -3.49 3.76 7.58
C ASP A 54 -2.29 3.12 6.89
N LYS A 55 -2.10 1.81 7.10
CA LYS A 55 -1.05 1.07 6.42
C LYS A 55 -1.25 1.03 4.91
N ALA A 56 -2.48 0.79 4.46
CA ALA A 56 -2.81 0.78 3.03
C ALA A 56 -2.55 2.15 2.39
N LYS A 57 -2.90 3.24 3.06
CA LYS A 57 -2.60 4.60 2.60
C LYS A 57 -1.11 4.86 2.53
N ALA A 58 -0.35 4.42 3.53
CA ALA A 58 1.11 4.54 3.53
C ALA A 58 1.75 3.72 2.41
N ASP A 59 1.27 2.50 2.18
CA ASP A 59 1.75 1.63 1.11
C ASP A 59 1.46 2.24 -0.28
N ILE A 60 0.27 2.79 -0.47
CA ILE A 60 -0.10 3.49 -1.70
C ILE A 60 0.82 4.68 -1.94
N ARG A 61 1.10 5.47 -0.91
CA ARG A 61 2.02 6.61 -1.01
C ARG A 61 3.42 6.15 -1.43
N THR A 62 3.92 5.10 -0.81
CA THR A 62 5.22 4.51 -1.14
C THR A 62 5.25 4.00 -2.57
N GLU A 63 4.21 3.31 -3.02
CA GLU A 63 4.10 2.84 -4.40
C GLU A 63 4.04 4.00 -5.39
N GLN A 64 3.31 5.07 -5.08
CA GLN A 64 3.27 6.27 -5.90
C GLN A 64 4.64 6.94 -6.00
N GLU A 65 5.36 7.06 -4.89
CA GLU A 65 6.72 7.61 -4.88
C GLU A 65 7.68 6.75 -5.70
N ASN A 66 7.60 5.43 -5.55
CA ASN A 66 8.43 4.49 -6.31
C ASN A 66 8.09 4.53 -7.80
N ALA A 67 6.81 4.59 -8.14
CA ALA A 67 6.37 4.72 -9.53
C ALA A 67 6.84 6.04 -10.15
N MET A 68 6.79 7.13 -9.39
CA MET A 68 7.28 8.43 -9.84
C MET A 68 8.79 8.41 -10.08
N LYS A 69 9.57 7.82 -9.17
CA LYS A 69 11.01 7.65 -9.34
C LYS A 69 11.34 6.77 -10.54
N ALA A 70 10.60 5.68 -10.73
CA ALA A 70 10.77 4.81 -11.89
C ALA A 70 10.47 5.55 -13.19
N MET A 71 9.42 6.37 -13.20
CA MET A 71 9.07 7.21 -14.33
C MET A 71 10.14 8.26 -14.64
N GLU A 72 10.66 8.93 -13.61
CA GLU A 72 11.76 9.90 -13.74
C GLU A 72 13.00 9.23 -14.33
N SER A 73 13.37 8.05 -13.85
CA SER A 73 14.50 7.29 -14.38
C SER A 73 14.26 6.88 -15.83
N ARG A 74 13.05 6.48 -16.17
CA ARG A 74 12.69 6.10 -17.54
C ARG A 74 12.74 7.30 -18.49
N VAL A 75 12.22 8.44 -18.05
CA VAL A 75 12.29 9.68 -18.82
C VAL A 75 13.74 10.10 -19.03
N ALA A 76 14.57 10.02 -17.98
CA ALA A 76 15.99 10.32 -18.07
C ALA A 76 16.71 9.40 -19.06
N GLU A 77 16.42 8.09 -19.05
CA GLU A 77 16.97 7.13 -20.01
C GLU A 77 16.57 7.48 -21.44
N ILE A 78 15.30 7.80 -21.65
CA ILE A 78 14.78 8.19 -22.96
C ILE A 78 15.45 9.47 -23.45
N ALA A 79 15.59 10.46 -22.55
CA ALA A 79 16.23 11.73 -22.86
C ALA A 79 17.71 11.54 -23.23
N LEU A 80 18.44 10.71 -22.47
CA LEU A 80 19.84 10.36 -22.76
C LEU A 80 19.97 9.63 -24.09
N ASP A 81 19.08 8.67 -24.35
CA ASP A 81 19.07 7.92 -25.61
C ASP A 81 18.80 8.83 -26.79
N ALA A 82 17.82 9.72 -26.68
CA ALA A 82 17.52 10.71 -27.69
C ALA A 82 18.69 11.68 -27.92
N ALA A 83 19.30 12.17 -26.86
CA ALA A 83 20.46 13.06 -26.94
C ALA A 83 21.65 12.35 -27.59
N SER A 84 21.89 11.09 -27.24
CA SER A 84 22.94 10.26 -27.83
C SER A 84 22.73 10.04 -29.33
N LYS A 85 21.48 9.80 -29.74
CA LYS A 85 21.12 9.66 -31.18
C LYS A 85 21.31 10.98 -31.93
N ILE A 86 20.89 12.10 -31.36
CA ILE A 86 21.06 13.43 -31.97
C ILE A 86 22.56 13.73 -32.11
N MET A 87 23.35 13.47 -31.07
CA MET A 87 24.80 13.67 -31.11
C MET A 87 25.47 12.78 -32.14
N GLY A 88 25.04 11.50 -32.24
CA GLY A 88 25.53 10.58 -33.24
C GLY A 88 25.22 11.04 -34.66
N GLU A 89 24.02 11.50 -34.92
CA GLU A 89 23.63 12.10 -36.21
C GLU A 89 24.42 13.36 -36.53
N LYS A 90 24.62 14.22 -35.52
CA LYS A 90 25.38 15.46 -35.66
C LYS A 90 26.85 15.16 -35.96
N ASN A 91 27.46 14.20 -35.30
CA ASN A 91 28.81 13.76 -35.58
C ASN A 91 28.92 13.14 -36.98
N SER A 92 27.96 12.35 -37.38
CA SER A 92 27.89 11.77 -38.71
C SER A 92 27.79 12.84 -39.78
N SER A 93 26.94 13.82 -39.58
CA SER A 93 26.81 15.00 -40.49
C SER A 93 28.13 15.78 -40.57
N GLN A 94 28.81 16.00 -39.45
CA GLN A 94 30.10 16.66 -39.40
C GLN A 94 31.17 15.86 -40.12
N GLN A 95 31.20 14.54 -39.94
CA GLN A 95 32.11 13.67 -40.65
C GLN A 95 31.85 13.68 -42.15
N ASP A 96 30.59 13.65 -42.56
CA ASP A 96 30.22 13.73 -43.97
C ASP A 96 30.62 15.05 -44.58
N LEU A 97 30.42 16.17 -43.87
CA LEU A 97 30.86 17.49 -44.30
C LEU A 97 32.39 17.59 -44.38
N SER A 98 33.07 16.98 -43.40
CA SER A 98 34.53 16.93 -43.38
C SER A 98 35.08 16.14 -44.57
N LEU A 99 34.49 14.99 -44.86
CA LEU A 99 34.84 14.20 -46.03
C LEU A 99 34.57 14.95 -47.31
N TYR A 100 33.48 15.65 -47.41
CA TYR A 100 33.13 16.48 -48.55
C TYR A 100 34.13 17.61 -48.76
N ASP A 101 34.49 18.29 -47.68
CA ASP A 101 35.51 19.33 -47.72
C ASP A 101 36.88 18.81 -48.14
N GLN A 102 37.28 17.66 -47.64
CA GLN A 102 38.51 16.96 -48.07
C GLN A 102 38.48 16.63 -49.55
N PHE A 103 37.36 16.12 -50.03
CA PHE A 103 37.20 15.80 -51.41
C PHE A 103 37.33 17.02 -52.31
N ILE A 104 36.70 18.12 -51.95
CA ILE A 104 36.82 19.40 -52.67
C ILE A 104 38.25 19.90 -52.66
N LYS A 105 38.93 19.81 -51.50
CA LYS A 105 40.29 20.22 -51.34
C LYS A 105 41.26 19.42 -52.25
N GLU A 106 41.07 18.10 -52.27
CA GLU A 106 41.87 17.22 -53.15
C GLU A 106 41.61 17.51 -54.59
N ALA A 107 40.36 17.74 -55.01
CA ALA A 107 40.01 18.08 -56.35
C ALA A 107 40.58 19.47 -56.74
N GLY A 108 40.61 20.45 -55.77
CA GLY A 108 41.19 21.73 -55.96
C GLY A 108 42.72 21.67 -56.13
N ASP A 109 43.37 20.86 -55.33
CA ASP A 109 44.82 20.62 -55.40
C ASP A 109 45.21 19.91 -56.69
N SER A 110 44.42 18.94 -57.10
CA SER A 110 44.59 18.26 -58.39
C SER A 110 44.41 19.22 -59.57
N ASN A 111 43.47 20.10 -59.50
CA ASN A 111 43.29 21.16 -60.51
C ASN A 111 44.43 22.16 -60.53
N ASP A 112 44.91 22.58 -59.39
CA ASP A 112 46.08 23.44 -59.25
C ASP A 112 47.35 22.76 -59.76
N GLY A 113 47.49 21.48 -59.49
CA GLY A 113 48.59 20.67 -60.03
C GLY A 113 48.53 20.53 -61.54
N ASN A 114 47.37 20.49 -62.14
CA ASN A 114 47.21 20.45 -63.62
C ASN A 114 47.42 21.78 -64.29
N LYS A 115 47.35 22.87 -63.59
CA LYS A 115 47.65 24.22 -64.12
C LYS A 115 49.10 24.57 -64.17
N HIS A 116 49.86 23.81 -63.48
CA HIS A 116 51.33 23.92 -63.46
C HIS A 116 51.97 22.93 -64.44
#